data_77548489c47d08a9b2a72d12947cebd3
#
_entry.id   77548489c47d08a9b2a72d12947cebd3
#
_cell.length_a   1.000
_cell.length_b   1.000
_cell.length_c   1.000
_cell.angle_alpha   90.00
_cell.angle_beta   90.00
_cell.angle_gamma   90.00
#
_symmetry.space_group_name_H-M   'P 1'
#
loop_
_entity.id
_entity.type
_entity.pdbx_description
1 polymer ?
#
loop_
_entity_poly.entity_id
_entity_poly.type
_entity_poly.pdbx_seq_one_letter_code
_entity_poly.pdbx_strand_id
1 'polypeptide(L)'
;LVSHSTKDNSSFIETKAPKRPKKLDAEIIRFQNDKEKWIAVVGLYEGRPYEIFSGKAENFALPATIDKGWVIRVKEGNMPARYDFQFLDQDGYKVTIEGLSRMFKKEYWNYAKLISGILRHGMPIQNVIELVSKLTLDTDTINTWKNGIARALKRYVKDGTVVEGEKCPQCGDAVIYTGGCKQCASCGWSKCS
;
A
#
# COMPACT_ATOMS: atom_id res chain seq x y z
N LEU A 1 9.16 -4.71 51.46
CA LEU A 1 8.57 -3.90 50.37
C LEU A 1 8.30 -4.83 49.17
N VAL A 2 7.06 -5.33 49.06
CA VAL A 2 6.62 -6.18 47.94
C VAL A 2 6.16 -5.25 46.83
N SER A 3 6.92 -5.20 45.72
CA SER A 3 6.50 -4.51 44.54
C SER A 3 5.37 -5.30 43.85
N HIS A 4 4.14 -4.84 43.95
CA HIS A 4 3.05 -5.32 43.12
C HIS A 4 3.28 -4.85 41.69
N SER A 5 3.75 -5.76 40.84
CA SER A 5 3.65 -5.64 39.40
C SER A 5 2.15 -5.78 39.04
N THR A 6 1.51 -4.66 38.77
CA THR A 6 0.20 -4.65 38.09
C THR A 6 0.40 -5.23 36.69
N LYS A 7 -0.02 -6.47 36.48
CA LYS A 7 -0.21 -7.03 35.14
C LYS A 7 -1.31 -6.19 34.48
N ASP A 8 -0.88 -5.36 33.55
CA ASP A 8 -1.78 -4.63 32.67
C ASP A 8 -2.58 -5.65 31.86
N ASN A 9 -3.84 -5.84 32.24
CA ASN A 9 -4.76 -6.82 31.66
C ASN A 9 -5.45 -6.22 30.42
N SER A 10 -4.73 -5.36 29.66
CA SER A 10 -5.21 -4.75 28.44
C SER A 10 -5.31 -5.82 27.34
N SER A 11 -6.50 -6.00 26.77
CA SER A 11 -6.71 -6.82 25.57
C SER A 11 -6.14 -6.17 24.30
N PHE A 12 -5.68 -4.92 24.39
CA PHE A 12 -5.04 -4.20 23.29
C PHE A 12 -3.54 -4.40 23.30
N ILE A 13 -2.98 -4.71 22.14
CA ILE A 13 -1.54 -4.78 21.93
C ILE A 13 -1.09 -3.48 21.29
N GLU A 14 -0.35 -2.67 22.04
CA GLU A 14 0.29 -1.47 21.49
C GLU A 14 1.49 -1.89 20.64
N THR A 15 1.54 -1.39 19.40
CA THR A 15 2.64 -1.66 18.47
C THR A 15 3.46 -0.39 18.24
N LYS A 16 4.78 -0.54 18.20
CA LYS A 16 5.68 0.54 17.75
C LYS A 16 6.03 0.31 16.30
N ALA A 17 5.81 1.33 15.46
CA ALA A 17 6.24 1.27 14.08
C ALA A 17 7.78 1.17 14.01
N PRO A 18 8.36 0.31 13.18
CA PRO A 18 9.80 0.32 12.90
C PRO A 18 10.25 1.71 12.47
N LYS A 19 11.44 2.12 12.89
CA LYS A 19 11.99 3.41 12.48
C LYS A 19 12.20 3.41 10.96
N ARG A 20 11.58 4.37 10.28
CA ARG A 20 11.71 4.51 8.82
C ARG A 20 13.16 4.80 8.43
N PRO A 21 13.78 3.99 7.58
CA PRO A 21 15.07 4.33 6.96
C PRO A 21 14.96 5.60 6.10
N LYS A 22 16.07 6.27 5.86
CA LYS A 22 16.11 7.42 4.95
C LYS A 22 15.66 7.04 3.54
N LYS A 23 16.01 5.84 3.09
CA LYS A 23 15.73 5.27 1.77
C LYS A 23 14.96 3.97 1.93
N LEU A 24 13.83 3.85 1.25
CA LEU A 24 13.04 2.62 1.14
C LEU A 24 13.01 2.16 -0.31
N ASP A 25 13.12 0.86 -0.53
CA ASP A 25 12.77 0.29 -1.83
C ASP A 25 11.32 0.62 -2.17
N ALA A 26 11.02 0.80 -3.44
CA ALA A 26 9.68 1.17 -3.85
C ALA A 26 9.29 0.52 -5.18
N GLU A 27 8.02 0.17 -5.29
CA GLU A 27 7.40 -0.32 -6.52
C GLU A 27 6.31 0.64 -6.99
N ILE A 28 6.21 0.78 -8.30
CA ILE A 28 5.19 1.58 -8.97
C ILE A 28 4.10 0.66 -9.49
N ILE A 29 2.89 0.84 -9.02
CA ILE A 29 1.71 0.15 -9.49
C ILE A 29 0.84 1.14 -10.25
N ARG A 30 0.54 0.83 -11.51
CA ARG A 30 -0.32 1.65 -12.34
C ARG A 30 -1.74 1.12 -12.32
N PHE A 31 -2.70 2.03 -12.20
CA PHE A 31 -4.13 1.70 -12.22
C PHE A 31 -4.93 2.82 -12.88
N GLN A 32 -6.21 2.56 -13.11
CA GLN A 32 -7.15 3.53 -13.65
C GLN A 32 -8.15 3.92 -12.57
N ASN A 33 -8.32 5.23 -12.39
CA ASN A 33 -9.35 5.81 -11.53
C ASN A 33 -10.25 6.67 -12.44
N ASP A 34 -11.49 6.23 -12.62
CA ASP A 34 -12.38 6.69 -13.68
C ASP A 34 -11.75 6.52 -15.07
N LYS A 35 -11.57 7.59 -15.82
CA LYS A 35 -10.90 7.59 -17.12
C LYS A 35 -9.44 8.01 -17.05
N GLU A 36 -8.94 8.31 -15.85
CA GLU A 36 -7.60 8.84 -15.64
C GLU A 36 -6.61 7.74 -15.26
N LYS A 37 -5.39 7.87 -15.77
CA LYS A 37 -4.28 7.00 -15.38
C LYS A 37 -3.69 7.46 -14.06
N TRP A 38 -3.55 6.54 -13.13
CA TRP A 38 -3.02 6.76 -11.80
C TRP A 38 -1.86 5.86 -11.49
N ILE A 39 -1.07 6.26 -10.51
CA ILE A 39 0.02 5.45 -9.95
C ILE A 39 -0.14 5.35 -8.44
N ALA A 40 0.28 4.22 -7.90
CA ALA A 40 0.61 4.05 -6.50
C ALA A 40 2.10 3.78 -6.38
N VAL A 41 2.76 4.51 -5.49
CA VAL A 41 4.14 4.28 -5.09
C VAL A 41 4.11 3.56 -3.75
N VAL A 42 4.52 2.30 -3.73
CA VAL A 42 4.54 1.47 -2.51
C VAL A 42 5.96 1.39 -2.00
N GLY A 43 6.23 2.05 -0.88
CA GLY A 43 7.52 1.94 -0.18
C GLY A 43 7.57 0.68 0.66
N LEU A 44 8.66 -0.08 0.52
CA LEU A 44 8.84 -1.39 1.14
C LEU A 44 9.90 -1.32 2.24
N TYR A 45 9.56 -1.87 3.40
CA TYR A 45 10.50 -2.13 4.48
C TYR A 45 10.65 -3.64 4.64
N GLU A 46 11.86 -4.16 4.39
CA GLU A 46 12.12 -5.61 4.39
C GLU A 46 11.13 -6.40 3.51
N GLY A 47 10.82 -5.87 2.33
CA GLY A 47 9.90 -6.49 1.37
C GLY A 47 8.41 -6.34 1.67
N ARG A 48 8.04 -5.71 2.78
CA ARG A 48 6.66 -5.49 3.20
C ARG A 48 6.24 -4.04 2.97
N PRO A 49 5.02 -3.77 2.46
CA PRO A 49 4.49 -2.42 2.39
C PRO A 49 4.58 -1.69 3.73
N TYR A 50 5.26 -0.56 3.70
CA TYR A 50 5.47 0.33 4.85
C TYR A 50 4.77 1.67 4.66
N GLU A 51 4.72 2.14 3.43
CA GLU A 51 4.06 3.38 3.04
C GLU A 51 3.51 3.27 1.62
N ILE A 52 2.48 4.05 1.34
CA ILE A 52 1.88 4.12 0.02
C ILE A 52 1.53 5.58 -0.30
N PHE A 53 1.80 5.99 -1.53
CA PHE A 53 1.43 7.28 -2.08
C PHE A 53 0.71 7.04 -3.39
N SER A 54 -0.24 7.91 -3.73
CA SER A 54 -0.97 7.76 -4.98
C SER A 54 -1.37 9.10 -5.58
N GLY A 55 -1.41 9.15 -6.90
CA GLY A 55 -1.81 10.32 -7.64
C GLY A 55 -1.92 10.05 -9.12
N LYS A 56 -2.33 11.09 -9.87
CA LYS A 56 -2.44 11.00 -11.32
C LYS A 56 -1.07 10.81 -11.96
N ALA A 57 -0.99 9.87 -12.90
CA ALA A 57 0.26 9.54 -13.60
C ALA A 57 0.83 10.74 -14.36
N GLU A 58 -0.02 11.60 -14.91
CA GLU A 58 0.39 12.80 -15.67
C GLU A 58 1.18 13.83 -14.84
N ASN A 59 0.90 13.90 -13.53
CA ASN A 59 1.59 14.80 -12.62
C ASN A 59 2.96 14.27 -12.17
N PHE A 60 3.23 13.00 -12.50
CA PHE A 60 4.40 12.28 -12.04
C PHE A 60 5.27 11.89 -13.23
N ALA A 61 6.09 12.79 -13.73
CA ALA A 61 6.90 12.64 -14.95
C ALA A 61 7.80 11.36 -14.93
N LEU A 62 7.14 10.19 -14.83
CA LEU A 62 7.76 8.89 -14.73
C LEU A 62 7.58 8.12 -16.04
N PRO A 63 8.67 7.65 -16.68
CA PRO A 63 8.58 6.80 -17.86
C PRO A 63 7.73 5.54 -17.58
N ALA A 64 6.95 5.13 -18.56
CA ALA A 64 6.06 3.97 -18.42
C ALA A 64 6.80 2.64 -18.15
N THR A 65 8.08 2.60 -18.49
CA THR A 65 8.98 1.44 -18.29
C THR A 65 9.50 1.31 -16.87
N ILE A 66 9.39 2.36 -16.05
CA ILE A 66 9.89 2.36 -14.67
C ILE A 66 8.81 1.84 -13.73
N ASP A 67 9.06 0.70 -13.12
CA ASP A 67 8.18 0.05 -12.14
C ASP A 67 8.80 -0.10 -10.75
N LYS A 68 10.09 0.23 -10.60
CA LYS A 68 10.85 0.13 -9.35
C LYS A 68 11.73 1.35 -9.13
N GLY A 69 12.02 1.62 -7.87
CA GLY A 69 12.91 2.68 -7.46
C GLY A 69 12.99 2.78 -5.94
N TRP A 70 13.12 3.99 -5.45
CA TRP A 70 13.27 4.26 -4.02
C TRP A 70 12.49 5.50 -3.60
N VAL A 71 11.90 5.46 -2.42
CA VAL A 71 11.38 6.67 -1.76
C VAL A 71 12.41 7.17 -0.76
N ILE A 72 12.89 8.39 -0.99
CA ILE A 72 13.86 9.06 -0.16
C ILE A 72 13.15 10.06 0.74
N ARG A 73 13.37 9.96 2.06
CA ARG A 73 12.91 10.98 3.00
C ARG A 73 14.01 12.01 3.21
N VAL A 74 13.73 13.24 2.81
CA VAL A 74 14.62 14.38 3.00
C VAL A 74 14.08 15.24 4.12
N LYS A 75 14.90 15.52 5.13
CA LYS A 75 14.57 16.43 6.22
C LYS A 75 15.69 17.45 6.37
N GLU A 76 15.33 18.70 6.19
CA GLU A 76 16.25 19.84 6.29
C GLU A 76 15.81 20.71 7.49
N GLY A 77 16.63 20.75 8.52
CA GLY A 77 16.39 21.53 9.73
C GLY A 77 15.00 21.24 10.36
N ASN A 78 14.26 22.30 10.66
CA ASN A 78 12.93 22.25 11.25
C ASN A 78 11.79 22.17 10.22
N MET A 79 12.10 22.13 8.92
CA MET A 79 11.09 22.03 7.86
C MET A 79 10.40 20.66 7.88
N PRO A 80 9.12 20.57 7.47
CA PRO A 80 8.45 19.28 7.27
C PRO A 80 9.25 18.38 6.33
N ALA A 81 9.28 17.07 6.61
CA ALA A 81 9.98 16.13 5.77
C ALA A 81 9.40 16.12 4.34
N ARG A 82 10.28 16.19 3.35
CA ARG A 82 9.97 16.00 1.92
C ARG A 82 10.20 14.52 1.57
N TYR A 83 9.42 14.00 0.65
CA TYR A 83 9.57 12.67 0.09
C TYR A 83 9.84 12.79 -1.40
N ASP A 84 10.91 12.17 -1.85
CA ASP A 84 11.35 12.18 -3.24
C ASP A 84 11.30 10.74 -3.78
N PHE A 85 11.02 10.57 -5.07
CA PHE A 85 11.14 9.28 -5.73
C PHE A 85 12.38 9.26 -6.62
N GLN A 86 13.22 8.25 -6.44
CA GLN A 86 14.46 8.06 -7.20
C GLN A 86 14.41 6.73 -7.95
N PHE A 87 14.85 6.73 -9.19
CA PHE A 87 14.95 5.52 -10.01
C PHE A 87 16.18 5.56 -10.91
N LEU A 88 16.49 4.45 -11.55
CA LEU A 88 17.51 4.37 -12.60
C LEU A 88 16.81 4.45 -13.96
N ASP A 89 17.29 5.33 -14.83
CA ASP A 89 16.85 5.38 -16.21
C ASP A 89 17.42 4.22 -17.04
N GLN A 90 17.13 4.22 -18.34
CA GLN A 90 17.58 3.15 -19.25
C GLN A 90 19.11 3.06 -19.39
N ASP A 91 19.80 4.17 -19.16
CA ASP A 91 21.26 4.26 -19.22
C ASP A 91 21.92 4.04 -17.85
N GLY A 92 21.12 3.76 -16.81
CA GLY A 92 21.59 3.51 -15.45
C GLY A 92 21.87 4.77 -14.63
N TYR A 93 21.50 5.96 -15.13
CA TYR A 93 21.63 7.19 -14.36
C TYR A 93 20.50 7.32 -13.32
N LYS A 94 20.86 7.87 -12.16
CA LYS A 94 19.88 8.19 -11.13
C LYS A 94 19.09 9.42 -11.49
N VAL A 95 17.78 9.26 -11.59
CA VAL A 95 16.82 10.36 -11.77
C VAL A 95 16.03 10.52 -10.48
N THR A 96 15.85 11.76 -10.03
CA THR A 96 15.08 12.06 -8.80
C THR A 96 13.91 12.96 -9.13
N ILE A 97 12.72 12.52 -8.75
CA ILE A 97 11.50 13.32 -8.78
C ILE A 97 11.27 13.86 -7.37
N GLU A 98 11.44 15.15 -7.19
CA GLU A 98 11.39 15.79 -5.89
C GLU A 98 9.97 16.14 -5.46
N GLY A 99 9.68 15.92 -4.18
CA GLY A 99 8.47 16.44 -3.55
C GLY A 99 7.19 15.75 -3.98
N LEU A 100 7.06 14.45 -3.73
CA LEU A 100 5.84 13.68 -4.02
C LEU A 100 4.55 14.35 -3.52
N SER A 101 4.61 15.03 -2.36
CA SER A 101 3.45 15.73 -1.80
C SER A 101 2.93 16.89 -2.68
N ARG A 102 3.78 17.43 -3.54
CA ARG A 102 3.39 18.53 -4.46
C ARG A 102 2.70 18.00 -5.72
N MET A 103 2.89 16.73 -6.03
CA MET A 103 2.38 16.08 -7.24
C MET A 103 1.02 15.46 -7.02
N PHE A 104 0.66 15.23 -5.78
CA PHE A 104 -0.59 14.55 -5.41
C PHE A 104 -1.57 15.53 -4.80
N LYS A 105 -2.85 15.38 -5.14
CA LYS A 105 -3.92 16.16 -4.49
C LYS A 105 -3.88 15.92 -2.98
N LYS A 106 -4.16 16.97 -2.21
CA LYS A 106 -4.13 16.97 -0.75
C LYS A 106 -4.96 15.84 -0.12
N GLU A 107 -6.11 15.59 -0.68
CA GLU A 107 -7.02 14.53 -0.23
C GLU A 107 -6.36 13.15 -0.27
N TYR A 108 -5.81 12.76 -1.43
CA TYR A 108 -5.14 11.48 -1.60
C TYR A 108 -3.83 11.40 -0.81
N TRP A 109 -3.15 12.51 -0.62
CA TRP A 109 -1.99 12.61 0.27
C TRP A 109 -2.36 12.33 1.73
N ASN A 110 -3.53 12.78 2.18
CA ASN A 110 -4.04 12.51 3.53
C ASN A 110 -4.46 11.04 3.68
N TYR A 111 -5.14 10.45 2.70
CA TYR A 111 -5.44 9.01 2.69
C TYR A 111 -4.15 8.17 2.72
N ALA A 112 -3.14 8.57 1.96
CA ALA A 112 -1.84 7.92 1.98
C ALA A 112 -1.19 7.93 3.37
N LYS A 113 -1.26 9.05 4.10
CA LYS A 113 -0.75 9.14 5.48
C LYS A 113 -1.46 8.16 6.41
N LEU A 114 -2.79 8.08 6.34
CA LEU A 114 -3.59 7.19 7.19
C LEU A 114 -3.28 5.72 6.88
N ILE A 115 -3.31 5.34 5.62
CA ILE A 115 -3.00 3.95 5.20
C ILE A 115 -1.56 3.60 5.56
N SER A 116 -0.60 4.49 5.31
CA SER A 116 0.79 4.28 5.68
C SER A 116 0.97 4.13 7.19
N GLY A 117 0.23 4.90 8.00
CA GLY A 117 0.21 4.73 9.46
C GLY A 117 -0.21 3.33 9.87
N ILE A 118 -1.28 2.81 9.30
CA ILE A 118 -1.79 1.46 9.55
C ILE A 118 -0.78 0.39 9.11
N LEU A 119 -0.18 0.54 7.93
CA LEU A 119 0.84 -0.38 7.41
C LEU A 119 2.07 -0.45 8.32
N ARG A 120 2.56 0.71 8.81
CA ARG A 120 3.73 0.79 9.71
C ARG A 120 3.54 0.07 11.02
N HIS A 121 2.32 0.09 11.55
CA HIS A 121 1.97 -0.58 12.80
C HIS A 121 1.67 -2.08 12.63
N GLY A 122 1.88 -2.62 11.43
CA GLY A 122 1.89 -4.06 11.20
C GLY A 122 0.51 -4.69 11.06
N MET A 123 -0.55 -3.91 10.76
CA MET A 123 -1.83 -4.51 10.42
C MET A 123 -1.63 -5.48 9.24
N PRO A 124 -2.14 -6.72 9.30
CA PRO A 124 -2.02 -7.67 8.19
C PRO A 124 -2.51 -7.05 6.88
N ILE A 125 -1.81 -7.29 5.78
CA ILE A 125 -2.10 -6.63 4.50
C ILE A 125 -3.53 -6.90 4.02
N GLN A 126 -4.06 -8.12 4.21
CA GLN A 126 -5.43 -8.46 3.87
C GLN A 126 -6.45 -7.61 4.65
N ASN A 127 -6.17 -7.26 5.91
CA ASN A 127 -7.05 -6.42 6.72
C ASN A 127 -7.00 -4.95 6.26
N VAL A 128 -5.83 -4.49 5.82
CA VAL A 128 -5.69 -3.16 5.21
C VAL A 128 -6.48 -3.08 3.90
N ILE A 129 -6.42 -4.11 3.07
CA ILE A 129 -7.19 -4.22 1.81
C ILE A 129 -8.69 -4.17 2.10
N GLU A 130 -9.14 -4.93 3.09
CA GLU A 130 -10.55 -4.96 3.49
C GLU A 130 -11.01 -3.58 3.97
N LEU A 131 -10.22 -2.93 4.83
CA LEU A 131 -10.50 -1.58 5.32
C LEU A 131 -10.62 -0.58 4.15
N VAL A 132 -9.66 -0.57 3.24
CA VAL A 132 -9.65 0.33 2.08
C VAL A 132 -10.86 0.05 1.17
N SER A 133 -11.21 -1.20 0.97
CA SER A 133 -12.35 -1.60 0.12
C SER A 133 -13.71 -1.14 0.68
N LYS A 134 -13.80 -0.97 2.00
CA LYS A 134 -15.02 -0.50 2.70
C LYS A 134 -15.15 1.02 2.73
N LEU A 135 -14.14 1.78 2.29
CA LEU A 135 -14.26 3.24 2.24
C LEU A 135 -15.37 3.65 1.29
N THR A 136 -16.20 4.60 1.72
CA THR A 136 -17.21 5.24 0.88
C THR A 136 -16.65 6.55 0.35
N LEU A 137 -16.57 6.65 -0.97
CA LEU A 137 -16.11 7.84 -1.69
C LEU A 137 -17.24 8.40 -2.53
N ASP A 138 -17.17 9.69 -2.87
CA ASP A 138 -18.24 10.39 -3.61
C ASP A 138 -18.50 9.79 -5.01
N THR A 139 -17.47 9.23 -5.63
CA THR A 139 -17.58 8.51 -6.90
C THR A 139 -17.31 7.03 -6.66
N ASP A 140 -18.34 6.22 -6.74
CA ASP A 140 -18.25 4.77 -6.49
C ASP A 140 -18.34 3.99 -7.81
N THR A 141 -17.42 4.25 -8.72
CA THR A 141 -17.28 3.52 -9.97
C THR A 141 -16.37 2.30 -9.82
N ILE A 142 -16.47 1.35 -10.75
CA ILE A 142 -15.69 0.11 -10.75
C ILE A 142 -14.16 0.36 -10.76
N ASN A 143 -13.74 1.50 -11.32
CA ASN A 143 -12.34 1.92 -11.41
C ASN A 143 -12.01 3.00 -10.39
N THR A 144 -12.58 2.95 -9.20
CA THR A 144 -12.33 3.94 -8.16
C THR A 144 -10.91 3.84 -7.60
N TRP A 145 -10.46 4.94 -7.01
CA TRP A 145 -9.15 5.02 -6.34
C TRP A 145 -8.97 3.89 -5.30
N LYS A 146 -9.99 3.62 -4.48
CA LYS A 146 -9.92 2.56 -3.46
C LYS A 146 -9.64 1.18 -4.06
N ASN A 147 -10.25 0.87 -5.20
CA ASN A 147 -10.03 -0.40 -5.90
C ASN A 147 -8.58 -0.49 -6.43
N GLY A 148 -8.03 0.61 -6.93
CA GLY A 148 -6.64 0.69 -7.37
C GLY A 148 -5.66 0.47 -6.23
N ILE A 149 -5.88 1.10 -5.08
CA ILE A 149 -5.03 0.92 -3.89
C ILE A 149 -5.15 -0.51 -3.34
N ALA A 150 -6.37 -1.06 -3.25
CA ALA A 150 -6.57 -2.45 -2.83
C ALA A 150 -5.84 -3.43 -3.76
N ARG A 151 -5.92 -3.23 -5.07
CA ARG A 151 -5.20 -4.02 -6.08
C ARG A 151 -3.69 -3.90 -5.92
N ALA A 152 -3.17 -2.71 -5.67
CA ALA A 152 -1.76 -2.50 -5.43
C ALA A 152 -1.27 -3.29 -4.21
N LEU A 153 -2.02 -3.29 -3.12
CA LEU A 153 -1.69 -3.99 -1.89
C LEU A 153 -1.85 -5.51 -1.99
N LYS A 154 -2.79 -6.02 -2.81
CA LYS A 154 -2.99 -7.47 -3.00
C LYS A 154 -1.73 -8.20 -3.46
N ARG A 155 -0.84 -7.53 -4.17
CA ARG A 155 0.44 -8.10 -4.65
C ARG A 155 1.36 -8.55 -3.50
N TYR A 156 1.16 -8.02 -2.31
CA TYR A 156 1.99 -8.27 -1.12
C TYR A 156 1.31 -9.19 -0.11
N VAL A 157 0.13 -9.71 -0.42
CA VAL A 157 -0.51 -10.75 0.41
C VAL A 157 0.19 -12.06 0.12
N LYS A 158 0.58 -12.77 1.19
CA LYS A 158 1.25 -14.06 1.06
C LYS A 158 0.31 -15.08 0.41
N ASP A 159 0.81 -15.82 -0.56
CA ASP A 159 0.08 -16.92 -1.20
C ASP A 159 -0.36 -17.96 -0.17
N GLY A 160 -1.59 -18.46 -0.34
CA GLY A 160 -2.23 -19.37 0.60
C GLY A 160 -2.95 -18.69 1.76
N THR A 161 -2.87 -17.34 1.89
CA THR A 161 -3.64 -16.62 2.92
C THR A 161 -5.13 -16.74 2.64
N VAL A 162 -5.90 -17.19 3.64
CA VAL A 162 -7.35 -17.31 3.53
C VAL A 162 -7.98 -15.92 3.44
N VAL A 163 -8.94 -15.78 2.53
CA VAL A 163 -9.77 -14.56 2.42
C VAL A 163 -10.87 -14.66 3.48
N GLU A 164 -10.75 -13.86 4.54
CA GLU A 164 -11.72 -13.89 5.63
C GLU A 164 -13.11 -13.46 5.14
N GLY A 165 -14.14 -14.19 5.59
CA GLY A 165 -15.54 -13.88 5.29
C GLY A 165 -15.99 -14.18 3.86
N GLU A 166 -15.12 -14.67 2.98
CA GLU A 166 -15.49 -15.08 1.62
C GLU A 166 -15.46 -16.60 1.46
N LYS A 167 -16.48 -17.12 0.78
CA LYS A 167 -16.56 -18.51 0.36
C LYS A 167 -16.61 -18.58 -1.16
N CYS A 168 -16.10 -19.70 -1.68
CA CYS A 168 -16.15 -19.96 -3.12
C CYS A 168 -17.58 -19.97 -3.63
N PRO A 169 -17.93 -19.16 -4.66
CA PRO A 169 -19.28 -19.11 -5.19
C PRO A 169 -19.68 -20.39 -5.94
N GLN A 170 -18.72 -21.25 -6.27
CA GLN A 170 -19.00 -22.52 -6.97
C GLN A 170 -19.17 -23.70 -6.04
N CYS A 171 -18.33 -23.83 -5.00
CA CYS A 171 -18.34 -25.01 -4.14
C CYS A 171 -18.52 -24.72 -2.65
N GLY A 172 -18.50 -23.44 -2.25
CA GLY A 172 -18.67 -23.04 -0.85
C GLY A 172 -17.43 -23.17 0.03
N ASP A 173 -16.30 -23.67 -0.49
CA ASP A 173 -15.06 -23.83 0.27
C ASP A 173 -14.31 -22.51 0.46
N ALA A 174 -13.25 -22.57 1.26
CA ALA A 174 -12.42 -21.41 1.53
C ALA A 174 -11.75 -20.87 0.25
N VAL A 175 -11.68 -19.56 0.16
CA VAL A 175 -10.94 -18.83 -0.89
C VAL A 175 -9.61 -18.38 -0.31
N ILE A 176 -8.53 -18.52 -1.08
CA ILE A 176 -7.19 -18.10 -0.71
C ILE A 176 -6.64 -17.07 -1.70
N TYR A 177 -5.65 -16.30 -1.29
CA TYR A 177 -4.87 -15.48 -2.20
C TYR A 177 -3.78 -16.31 -2.88
N THR A 178 -3.63 -16.13 -4.21
CA THR A 178 -2.56 -16.75 -5.00
C THR A 178 -2.16 -15.77 -6.11
N GLY A 179 -0.90 -15.33 -6.10
CA GLY A 179 -0.39 -14.36 -7.08
C GLY A 179 -1.18 -13.05 -7.15
N GLY A 180 -1.75 -12.61 -6.02
CA GLY A 180 -2.62 -11.42 -5.95
C GLY A 180 -4.06 -11.63 -6.41
N CYS A 181 -4.41 -12.82 -6.89
CA CYS A 181 -5.78 -13.22 -7.23
C CYS A 181 -6.43 -14.01 -6.09
N LYS A 182 -7.74 -14.10 -6.09
CA LYS A 182 -8.50 -14.98 -5.21
C LYS A 182 -8.72 -16.32 -5.91
N GLN A 183 -8.44 -17.42 -5.25
CA GLN A 183 -8.57 -18.77 -5.82
C GLN A 183 -9.18 -19.73 -4.80
N CYS A 184 -10.00 -20.66 -5.28
CA CYS A 184 -10.46 -21.79 -4.50
C CYS A 184 -9.58 -23.01 -4.79
N ALA A 185 -8.93 -23.55 -3.75
CA ALA A 185 -8.07 -24.74 -3.89
C ALA A 185 -8.84 -26.02 -4.24
N SER A 186 -10.13 -26.08 -3.86
CA SER A 186 -10.96 -27.28 -4.02
C SER A 186 -11.52 -27.45 -5.42
N CYS A 187 -12.00 -26.38 -6.06
CA CYS A 187 -12.64 -26.45 -7.39
C CYS A 187 -11.91 -25.68 -8.48
N GLY A 188 -10.82 -24.96 -8.14
CA GLY A 188 -10.06 -24.18 -9.12
C GLY A 188 -10.70 -22.85 -9.54
N TRP A 189 -11.83 -22.47 -8.95
CA TRP A 189 -12.41 -21.14 -9.20
C TRP A 189 -11.38 -20.05 -8.91
N SER A 190 -11.29 -19.06 -9.80
CA SER A 190 -10.36 -17.95 -9.66
C SER A 190 -11.00 -16.63 -10.06
N LYS A 191 -10.64 -15.57 -9.33
CA LYS A 191 -11.04 -14.19 -9.61
C LYS A 191 -9.84 -13.27 -9.39
N CYS A 192 -9.37 -12.70 -10.49
CA CYS A 192 -8.43 -11.57 -10.47
C CYS A 192 -9.19 -10.27 -10.68
N SER A 193 -8.88 -9.24 -9.93
CA SER A 193 -9.51 -7.91 -10.04
C SER A 193 -8.48 -6.85 -10.40
#